data_f4e2c8419f7ab40fb8d74132f36da536
#
_entry.id   f4e2c8419f7ab40fb8d74132f36da536
#
_cell.length_a   1.000
_cell.length_b   1.000
_cell.length_c   1.000
_cell.angle_alpha   90.00
_cell.angle_beta   90.00
_cell.angle_gamma   90.00
#
_symmetry.space_group_name_H-M   'P 1'
#
loop_
_entity.id
_entity.type
_entity.pdbx_description
1 polymer ?
#
loop_
_entity_poly.entity_id
_entity_poly.type
_entity_poly.pdbx_seq_one_letter_code
_entity_poly.pdbx_strand_id
1 'polypeptide(L)'
;MAHLKQISTGSQSGNCYVYKNFMLDIGVSFIKIKQVIKEIDYIFISHNHGDHIRLSTVKRVARDYPDIIFIGGRHFDELFKELNLRHITVDDNNTIWLEKDKLHITLNNLYHDIPNKAIHIHDIENDVKGLYATDTNHLIGIAAKDYDWYCIEYNHDTEVHQDLIKNASSKAVKDRFSNALVSHLSFEQCDQFIQNNAKIGSEIMKVHLSTAYNEVEHRLHYIYEGEE
;
A
#
# COMPACT_ATOMS: atom_id res chain seq x y z
N MET A 1 12.94 -16.49 -0.09
CA MET A 1 13.53 -15.23 0.48
C MET A 1 12.41 -14.22 0.57
N ALA A 2 12.38 -13.35 1.59
CA ALA A 2 11.35 -12.32 1.69
C ALA A 2 11.43 -11.37 0.48
N HIS A 3 10.28 -11.09 -0.13
CA HIS A 3 10.17 -10.18 -1.28
C HIS A 3 10.00 -8.73 -0.84
N LEU A 4 9.33 -8.53 0.30
CA LEU A 4 8.93 -7.23 0.81
C LEU A 4 9.79 -6.76 1.97
N LYS A 5 10.11 -5.47 1.97
CA LYS A 5 10.77 -4.78 3.09
C LYS A 5 9.89 -3.64 3.56
N GLN A 6 9.47 -3.67 4.82
CA GLN A 6 8.78 -2.56 5.46
C GLN A 6 9.80 -1.52 5.93
N ILE A 7 9.65 -0.28 5.48
CA ILE A 7 10.40 0.88 5.97
C ILE A 7 9.61 1.58 7.08
N SER A 8 8.29 1.72 6.88
CA SER A 8 7.37 2.32 7.85
C SER A 8 5.94 1.94 7.51
N THR A 9 5.06 1.91 8.51
CA THR A 9 3.63 1.64 8.35
C THR A 9 2.79 2.47 9.31
N GLY A 10 1.55 2.80 8.91
CA GLY A 10 0.53 3.45 9.71
C GLY A 10 0.45 4.98 9.54
N SER A 11 -0.74 5.51 9.82
CA SER A 11 -1.13 6.90 9.55
C SER A 11 -0.25 7.97 10.24
N GLN A 12 0.31 7.66 11.41
CA GLN A 12 1.19 8.60 12.14
C GLN A 12 2.65 8.53 11.69
N SER A 13 3.12 7.35 11.32
CA SER A 13 4.52 7.08 10.97
C SER A 13 4.81 7.27 9.49
N GLY A 14 3.78 7.30 8.67
CA GLY A 14 3.80 7.26 7.22
C GLY A 14 4.05 5.85 6.68
N ASN A 15 3.54 5.59 5.49
CA ASN A 15 3.60 4.31 4.80
C ASN A 15 4.72 4.33 3.77
N CYS A 16 5.55 3.28 3.76
CA CYS A 16 6.63 3.10 2.80
C CYS A 16 7.13 1.65 2.85
N TYR A 17 7.05 0.97 1.72
CA TYR A 17 7.49 -0.42 1.57
C TYR A 17 8.37 -0.53 0.33
N VAL A 18 9.17 -1.59 0.23
CA VAL A 18 10.06 -1.80 -0.90
C VAL A 18 9.98 -3.24 -1.38
N TYR A 19 9.80 -3.41 -2.67
CA TYR A 19 9.96 -4.63 -3.43
C TYR A 19 11.06 -4.43 -4.46
N LYS A 20 12.21 -5.08 -4.31
CA LYS A 20 13.38 -4.88 -5.19
C LYS A 20 13.75 -3.38 -5.30
N ASN A 21 13.78 -2.85 -6.54
CA ASN A 21 14.01 -1.44 -6.88
C ASN A 21 12.72 -0.61 -6.95
N PHE A 22 11.61 -1.13 -6.43
CA PHE A 22 10.29 -0.52 -6.45
C PHE A 22 9.86 -0.10 -5.03
N MET A 23 9.64 1.19 -4.82
CA MET A 23 9.10 1.72 -3.56
C MET A 23 7.58 1.87 -3.69
N LEU A 24 6.86 1.42 -2.67
CA LEU A 24 5.40 1.49 -2.56
C LEU A 24 5.06 2.51 -1.48
N ASP A 25 4.52 3.63 -1.89
CA ASP A 25 4.29 4.86 -1.14
C ASP A 25 5.55 5.51 -0.56
N ILE A 26 5.48 6.81 -0.30
CA ILE A 26 6.57 7.65 0.21
C ILE A 26 6.06 8.64 1.27
N GLY A 27 5.18 8.19 2.17
CA GLY A 27 4.60 8.98 3.25
C GLY A 27 5.56 9.33 4.39
N VAL A 28 6.84 9.04 4.23
CA VAL A 28 7.86 9.13 5.27
C VAL A 28 8.84 10.29 5.08
N SER A 29 9.58 10.63 6.14
CA SER A 29 10.69 11.57 6.02
C SER A 29 11.85 10.97 5.21
N PHE A 30 12.59 11.82 4.49
CA PHE A 30 13.76 11.39 3.69
C PHE A 30 14.80 10.61 4.50
N ILE A 31 14.95 10.90 5.80
CA ILE A 31 15.90 10.20 6.67
C ILE A 31 15.58 8.70 6.74
N LYS A 32 14.29 8.31 6.76
CA LYS A 32 13.88 6.90 6.81
C LYS A 32 14.25 6.12 5.55
N ILE A 33 14.26 6.78 4.38
CA ILE A 33 14.54 6.13 3.08
C ILE A 33 15.97 6.33 2.59
N LYS A 34 16.78 7.15 3.27
CA LYS A 34 18.15 7.53 2.83
C LYS A 34 19.05 6.35 2.47
N GLN A 35 18.90 5.23 3.15
CA GLN A 35 19.74 4.05 2.92
C GLN A 35 19.29 3.25 1.70
N VAL A 36 17.98 3.23 1.39
CA VAL A 36 17.40 2.41 0.32
C VAL A 36 17.20 3.17 -0.97
N ILE A 37 17.04 4.50 -0.93
CA ILE A 37 16.64 5.32 -2.09
C ILE A 37 17.59 5.20 -3.29
N LYS A 38 18.85 4.87 -3.06
CA LYS A 38 19.87 4.69 -4.12
C LYS A 38 19.65 3.43 -4.97
N GLU A 39 18.88 2.48 -4.43
CA GLU A 39 18.55 1.21 -5.09
C GLU A 39 17.17 1.26 -5.75
N ILE A 40 16.47 2.42 -5.66
CA ILE A 40 15.11 2.60 -6.17
C ILE A 40 15.14 3.22 -7.56
N ASP A 41 14.47 2.59 -8.51
CA ASP A 41 14.22 3.11 -9.85
C ASP A 41 12.77 3.64 -10.00
N TYR A 42 11.83 3.10 -9.22
CA TYR A 42 10.39 3.42 -9.32
C TYR A 42 9.78 3.71 -7.95
N ILE A 43 8.90 4.71 -7.89
CA ILE A 43 8.09 5.01 -6.72
C ILE A 43 6.63 5.03 -7.13
N PHE A 44 5.85 4.07 -6.65
CA PHE A 44 4.40 4.08 -6.78
C PHE A 44 3.78 4.89 -5.65
N ILE A 45 2.77 5.69 -5.97
CA ILE A 45 1.96 6.43 -5.01
C ILE A 45 0.51 6.01 -5.17
N SER A 46 -0.07 5.44 -4.11
CA SER A 46 -1.42 4.91 -4.10
C SER A 46 -2.48 6.02 -4.16
N HIS A 47 -2.39 7.00 -3.26
CA HIS A 47 -3.32 8.12 -3.14
C HIS A 47 -2.68 9.35 -2.45
N ASN A 48 -3.41 10.48 -2.39
CA ASN A 48 -2.87 11.77 -1.97
C ASN A 48 -3.15 12.10 -0.49
N HIS A 49 -3.05 11.11 0.42
CA HIS A 49 -2.98 11.39 1.87
C HIS A 49 -1.54 11.57 2.34
N GLY A 50 -1.34 12.42 3.35
CA GLY A 50 -0.01 12.83 3.80
C GLY A 50 0.87 11.71 4.37
N ASP A 51 0.28 10.61 4.78
CA ASP A 51 0.97 9.39 5.23
C ASP A 51 1.29 8.41 4.09
N HIS A 52 0.85 8.70 2.86
CA HIS A 52 1.21 7.97 1.62
C HIS A 52 2.07 8.79 0.68
N ILE A 53 1.93 10.13 0.69
CA ILE A 53 2.79 11.04 -0.06
C ILE A 53 3.28 12.22 0.80
N ARG A 54 4.55 12.22 1.17
CA ARG A 54 5.16 13.36 1.87
C ARG A 54 5.84 14.30 0.88
N LEU A 55 5.18 15.39 0.51
CA LEU A 55 5.64 16.32 -0.53
C LEU A 55 7.07 16.83 -0.33
N SER A 56 7.51 17.10 0.92
CA SER A 56 8.88 17.52 1.20
C SER A 56 9.91 16.44 0.86
N THR A 57 9.55 15.14 1.05
CA THR A 57 10.39 14.02 0.69
C THR A 57 10.39 13.81 -0.82
N VAL A 58 9.23 13.87 -1.47
CA VAL A 58 9.09 13.80 -2.94
C VAL A 58 9.94 14.86 -3.64
N LYS A 59 9.82 16.14 -3.24
CA LYS A 59 10.62 17.24 -3.80
C LYS A 59 12.12 17.01 -3.64
N ARG A 60 12.53 16.45 -2.51
CA ARG A 60 13.95 16.13 -2.28
C ARG A 60 14.41 14.99 -3.16
N VAL A 61 13.61 13.91 -3.28
CA VAL A 61 13.93 12.77 -4.16
C VAL A 61 14.02 13.23 -5.60
N ALA A 62 13.05 13.99 -6.12
CA ALA A 62 13.07 14.50 -7.48
C ALA A 62 14.33 15.33 -7.80
N ARG A 63 14.81 16.13 -6.83
CA ARG A 63 16.03 16.92 -6.98
C ARG A 63 17.31 16.09 -6.93
N ASP A 64 17.41 15.19 -5.95
CA ASP A 64 18.66 14.47 -5.61
C ASP A 64 18.79 13.17 -6.43
N TYR A 65 17.68 12.64 -6.98
CA TYR A 65 17.56 11.38 -7.74
C TYR A 65 16.63 11.54 -8.94
N PRO A 66 16.98 12.39 -9.94
CA PRO A 66 16.10 12.79 -11.04
C PRO A 66 15.73 11.65 -12.00
N ASP A 67 16.44 10.52 -11.96
CA ASP A 67 16.17 9.37 -12.81
C ASP A 67 15.05 8.47 -12.28
N ILE A 68 14.65 8.64 -11.03
CA ILE A 68 13.55 7.87 -10.42
C ILE A 68 12.24 8.22 -11.12
N ILE A 69 11.48 7.20 -11.52
CA ILE A 69 10.18 7.33 -12.17
C ILE A 69 9.07 7.20 -11.11
N PHE A 70 8.23 8.23 -10.99
CA PHE A 70 7.03 8.18 -10.16
C PHE A 70 5.87 7.57 -10.94
N ILE A 71 5.15 6.63 -10.33
CA ILE A 71 4.00 5.93 -10.93
C ILE A 71 2.77 6.17 -10.05
N GLY A 72 1.64 6.44 -10.68
CA GLY A 72 0.37 6.64 -9.98
C GLY A 72 -0.84 6.58 -10.92
N GLY A 73 -2.04 6.68 -10.37
CA GLY A 73 -3.25 6.83 -11.16
C GLY A 73 -3.32 8.20 -11.85
N ARG A 74 -4.19 8.33 -12.85
CA ARG A 74 -4.40 9.59 -13.61
C ARG A 74 -4.68 10.81 -12.72
N HIS A 75 -5.26 10.62 -11.55
CA HIS A 75 -5.51 11.71 -10.60
C HIS A 75 -4.25 12.40 -10.10
N PHE A 76 -3.06 11.81 -10.30
CA PHE A 76 -1.78 12.43 -9.97
C PHE A 76 -1.14 13.24 -11.11
N ASP A 77 -1.71 13.22 -12.32
CA ASP A 77 -1.08 13.79 -13.52
C ASP A 77 -0.70 15.28 -13.34
N GLU A 78 -1.61 16.08 -12.79
CA GLU A 78 -1.35 17.50 -12.53
C GLU A 78 -0.31 17.71 -11.44
N LEU A 79 -0.43 17.01 -10.30
CA LEU A 79 0.51 17.12 -9.20
C LEU A 79 1.94 16.72 -9.62
N PHE A 80 2.08 15.64 -10.38
CA PHE A 80 3.39 15.19 -10.85
C PHE A 80 4.02 16.17 -11.82
N LYS A 81 3.23 16.82 -12.69
CA LYS A 81 3.69 17.91 -13.57
C LYS A 81 4.11 19.15 -12.79
N GLU A 82 3.30 19.58 -11.81
CA GLU A 82 3.64 20.73 -10.94
C GLU A 82 4.94 20.52 -10.18
N LEU A 83 5.19 19.30 -9.72
CA LEU A 83 6.41 18.91 -9.01
C LEU A 83 7.59 18.63 -9.96
N ASN A 84 7.39 18.74 -11.27
CA ASN A 84 8.37 18.41 -12.32
C ASN A 84 8.99 17.03 -12.14
N LEU A 85 8.16 16.01 -11.85
CA LEU A 85 8.60 14.62 -11.66
C LEU A 85 8.74 13.92 -13.02
N ARG A 86 9.73 13.05 -13.13
CA ARG A 86 9.73 12.03 -14.18
C ARG A 86 8.65 11.00 -13.79
N HIS A 87 7.58 10.88 -14.58
CA HIS A 87 6.42 10.12 -14.14
C HIS A 87 5.70 9.35 -15.25
N ILE A 88 4.93 8.35 -14.83
CA ILE A 88 3.97 7.60 -15.61
C ILE A 88 2.65 7.59 -14.85
N THR A 89 1.55 8.05 -15.46
CA THR A 89 0.22 7.90 -14.92
C THR A 89 -0.54 6.83 -15.68
N VAL A 90 -1.24 5.96 -14.96
CA VAL A 90 -1.90 4.77 -15.50
C VAL A 90 -3.40 4.86 -15.26
N ASP A 91 -4.20 4.55 -16.28
CA ASP A 91 -5.64 4.39 -16.15
C ASP A 91 -5.98 3.07 -15.44
N ASP A 92 -7.20 2.99 -14.93
CA ASP A 92 -7.71 1.81 -14.26
C ASP A 92 -7.71 0.58 -15.17
N ASN A 93 -7.31 -0.56 -14.63
CA ASN A 93 -7.17 -1.84 -15.34
C ASN A 93 -6.20 -1.85 -16.53
N ASN A 94 -5.47 -0.77 -16.75
CA ASN A 94 -4.44 -0.75 -17.78
C ASN A 94 -3.12 -1.29 -17.23
N THR A 95 -2.42 -2.05 -18.10
CA THR A 95 -1.09 -2.59 -17.81
C THR A 95 -0.05 -1.81 -18.57
N ILE A 96 1.01 -1.41 -17.88
CA ILE A 96 2.23 -0.85 -18.48
C ILE A 96 3.37 -1.86 -18.41
N TRP A 97 4.27 -1.75 -19.37
CA TRP A 97 5.49 -2.54 -19.45
C TRP A 97 6.71 -1.68 -19.10
N LEU A 98 7.43 -2.04 -18.04
CA LEU A 98 8.70 -1.44 -17.67
C LEU A 98 9.84 -2.33 -18.21
N GLU A 99 10.27 -2.03 -19.45
CA GLU A 99 11.14 -2.90 -20.24
C GLU A 99 12.49 -3.20 -19.56
N LYS A 100 13.10 -2.19 -18.93
CA LYS A 100 14.40 -2.29 -18.25
C LYS A 100 14.40 -3.42 -17.22
N ASP A 101 13.33 -3.52 -16.43
CA ASP A 101 13.24 -4.43 -15.28
C ASP A 101 12.30 -5.62 -15.54
N LYS A 102 11.75 -5.71 -16.75
CA LYS A 102 10.81 -6.75 -17.19
C LYS A 102 9.61 -6.89 -16.24
N LEU A 103 9.04 -5.74 -15.83
CA LEU A 103 7.88 -5.67 -14.96
C LEU A 103 6.62 -5.29 -15.73
N HIS A 104 5.56 -6.06 -15.57
CA HIS A 104 4.20 -5.65 -15.87
C HIS A 104 3.57 -5.02 -14.64
N ILE A 105 3.03 -3.81 -14.79
CA ILE A 105 2.39 -3.06 -13.70
C ILE A 105 0.95 -2.80 -14.11
N THR A 106 0.00 -3.21 -13.27
CA THR A 106 -1.44 -2.95 -13.46
C THR A 106 -1.99 -2.21 -12.26
N LEU A 107 -2.77 -1.15 -12.47
CA LEU A 107 -3.45 -0.43 -11.41
C LEU A 107 -4.95 -0.74 -11.41
N ASN A 108 -5.53 -0.94 -10.22
CA ASN A 108 -6.97 -1.08 -10.00
C ASN A 108 -7.47 -0.02 -9.02
N ASN A 109 -8.70 0.47 -9.23
CA ASN A 109 -9.34 1.36 -8.27
C ASN A 109 -9.57 0.66 -6.94
N LEU A 110 -9.33 1.39 -5.86
CA LEU A 110 -9.72 1.04 -4.50
C LEU A 110 -10.81 1.99 -4.00
N TYR A 111 -11.59 1.53 -3.04
CA TYR A 111 -12.68 2.29 -2.44
C TYR A 111 -12.19 3.03 -1.19
N HIS A 112 -11.97 4.33 -1.35
CA HIS A 112 -11.53 5.22 -0.28
C HIS A 112 -12.22 6.59 -0.42
N ASP A 113 -12.02 7.52 0.53
CA ASP A 113 -12.61 8.87 0.51
C ASP A 113 -12.03 9.76 -0.60
N ILE A 114 -10.84 9.45 -1.10
CA ILE A 114 -10.21 10.08 -2.28
C ILE A 114 -9.81 9.01 -3.31
N PRO A 115 -9.52 9.38 -4.57
CA PRO A 115 -9.05 8.43 -5.58
C PRO A 115 -7.82 7.67 -5.11
N ASN A 116 -7.93 6.35 -5.06
CA ASN A 116 -6.90 5.44 -4.56
C ASN A 116 -6.70 4.27 -5.53
N LYS A 117 -5.48 3.73 -5.59
CA LYS A 117 -5.10 2.63 -6.47
C LYS A 117 -4.38 1.51 -5.72
N ALA A 118 -4.79 0.28 -6.00
CA ALA A 118 -3.91 -0.88 -5.82
C ALA A 118 -2.92 -0.97 -6.97
N ILE A 119 -1.78 -1.60 -6.73
CA ILE A 119 -0.81 -1.96 -7.77
C ILE A 119 -0.55 -3.47 -7.76
N HIS A 120 -0.64 -4.06 -8.96
CA HIS A 120 -0.15 -5.40 -9.25
C HIS A 120 1.20 -5.29 -9.92
N ILE A 121 2.16 -6.05 -9.45
CA ILE A 121 3.51 -6.15 -10.02
C ILE A 121 3.73 -7.59 -10.46
N HIS A 122 4.00 -7.80 -11.75
CA HIS A 122 4.42 -9.08 -12.26
C HIS A 122 5.84 -8.97 -12.82
N ASP A 123 6.79 -9.53 -12.09
CA ASP A 123 8.17 -9.71 -12.50
C ASP A 123 8.24 -10.91 -13.45
N ILE A 124 8.32 -10.62 -14.76
CA ILE A 124 8.28 -11.65 -15.81
C ILE A 124 9.54 -12.52 -15.82
N GLU A 125 10.70 -11.94 -15.46
CA GLU A 125 11.96 -12.68 -15.47
C GLU A 125 12.03 -13.77 -14.39
N ASN A 126 11.42 -13.50 -13.22
CA ASN A 126 11.41 -14.43 -12.09
C ASN A 126 10.06 -15.13 -11.90
N ASP A 127 9.06 -14.81 -12.73
CA ASP A 127 7.66 -15.23 -12.63
C ASP A 127 7.07 -15.00 -11.21
N VAL A 128 7.34 -13.81 -10.65
CA VAL A 128 6.88 -13.41 -9.32
C VAL A 128 5.77 -12.37 -9.45
N LYS A 129 4.63 -12.63 -8.83
CA LYS A 129 3.47 -11.73 -8.82
C LYS A 129 3.21 -11.21 -7.41
N GLY A 130 2.88 -9.93 -7.31
CA GLY A 130 2.55 -9.32 -6.04
C GLY A 130 1.47 -8.27 -6.13
N LEU A 131 0.81 -8.05 -4.98
CA LEU A 131 -0.24 -7.06 -4.79
C LEU A 131 0.11 -6.14 -3.63
N TYR A 132 0.02 -4.82 -3.86
CA TYR A 132 -0.07 -3.81 -2.81
C TYR A 132 -1.44 -3.14 -2.87
N ALA A 133 -2.20 -3.19 -1.77
CA ALA A 133 -3.52 -2.58 -1.64
C ALA A 133 -3.72 -2.07 -0.21
N THR A 134 -3.87 -0.77 -0.05
CA THR A 134 -4.05 -0.10 1.24
C THR A 134 -5.13 0.96 1.16
N ASP A 135 -5.68 1.33 2.32
CA ASP A 135 -6.70 2.37 2.47
C ASP A 135 -7.91 2.11 1.57
N THR A 136 -8.60 1.02 1.88
CA THR A 136 -9.80 0.62 1.14
C THR A 136 -10.80 -0.07 2.06
N ASN A 137 -12.08 0.12 1.84
CA ASN A 137 -13.11 -0.55 2.64
C ASN A 137 -13.43 -1.97 2.15
N HIS A 138 -12.96 -2.38 0.97
CA HIS A 138 -13.09 -3.74 0.45
C HIS A 138 -12.14 -4.00 -0.73
N LEU A 139 -11.92 -5.29 -1.02
CA LEU A 139 -11.11 -5.76 -2.15
C LEU A 139 -11.95 -6.46 -3.23
N ILE A 140 -13.26 -6.13 -3.32
CA ILE A 140 -14.15 -6.69 -4.35
C ILE A 140 -13.66 -6.24 -5.74
N GLY A 141 -13.49 -7.22 -6.65
CA GLY A 141 -13.01 -6.96 -8.01
C GLY A 141 -11.48 -6.98 -8.16
N ILE A 142 -10.72 -7.09 -7.06
CA ILE A 142 -9.27 -7.29 -7.13
C ILE A 142 -8.97 -8.77 -7.37
N ALA A 143 -8.41 -9.08 -8.53
CA ALA A 143 -8.04 -10.43 -8.94
C ALA A 143 -6.54 -10.67 -8.71
N ALA A 144 -6.20 -11.40 -7.66
CA ALA A 144 -4.81 -11.66 -7.28
C ALA A 144 -4.58 -13.11 -6.86
N LYS A 145 -5.18 -14.08 -7.57
CA LYS A 145 -5.08 -15.50 -7.26
C LYS A 145 -3.65 -16.01 -7.46
N ASP A 146 -3.17 -16.78 -6.49
CA ASP A 146 -1.87 -17.47 -6.49
C ASP A 146 -0.66 -16.52 -6.65
N TYR A 147 -0.76 -15.30 -6.09
CA TYR A 147 0.38 -14.37 -6.06
C TYR A 147 1.43 -14.80 -5.03
N ASP A 148 2.68 -14.38 -5.27
CA ASP A 148 3.82 -14.75 -4.44
C ASP A 148 3.95 -13.88 -3.20
N TRP A 149 3.42 -12.65 -3.26
CA TRP A 149 3.36 -11.76 -2.11
C TRP A 149 2.12 -10.86 -2.12
N TYR A 150 1.69 -10.50 -0.91
CA TYR A 150 0.57 -9.60 -0.65
C TYR A 150 0.98 -8.61 0.43
N CYS A 151 0.87 -7.32 0.12
CA CYS A 151 1.01 -6.22 1.07
C CYS A 151 -0.36 -5.54 1.16
N ILE A 152 -1.15 -5.88 2.17
CA ILE A 152 -2.59 -5.56 2.23
C ILE A 152 -2.92 -4.88 3.55
N GLU A 153 -3.83 -3.90 3.48
CA GLU A 153 -4.37 -3.26 4.65
C GLU A 153 -4.99 -4.26 5.64
N TYR A 154 -4.70 -4.03 6.93
CA TYR A 154 -5.22 -4.79 8.08
C TYR A 154 -5.49 -3.79 9.19
N ASN A 155 -6.63 -3.07 9.09
CA ASN A 155 -6.80 -1.84 9.85
C ASN A 155 -7.48 -2.04 11.18
N HIS A 156 -8.64 -2.72 11.23
CA HIS A 156 -9.48 -2.78 12.42
C HIS A 156 -10.27 -4.09 12.54
N ASP A 157 -10.58 -4.43 13.78
CA ASP A 157 -11.62 -5.40 14.15
C ASP A 157 -12.98 -4.70 14.17
N THR A 158 -13.95 -5.25 13.44
CA THR A 158 -15.27 -4.64 13.28
C THR A 158 -16.04 -4.54 14.60
N GLU A 159 -16.02 -5.57 15.45
CA GLU A 159 -16.75 -5.61 16.72
C GLU A 159 -16.13 -4.63 17.72
N VAL A 160 -14.80 -4.66 17.84
CA VAL A 160 -14.05 -3.75 18.72
C VAL A 160 -14.28 -2.29 18.31
N HIS A 161 -14.27 -1.97 17.02
CA HIS A 161 -14.55 -0.60 16.55
C HIS A 161 -15.99 -0.16 16.85
N GLN A 162 -16.96 -1.04 16.71
CA GLN A 162 -18.35 -0.74 17.11
C GLN A 162 -18.46 -0.43 18.60
N ASP A 163 -17.75 -1.15 19.46
CA ASP A 163 -17.73 -0.88 20.90
C ASP A 163 -16.98 0.41 21.24
N LEU A 164 -15.87 0.73 20.55
CA LEU A 164 -15.19 2.01 20.67
C LEU A 164 -16.09 3.19 20.27
N ILE A 165 -16.93 3.04 19.25
CA ILE A 165 -17.91 4.04 18.82
C ILE A 165 -18.98 4.25 19.90
N LYS A 166 -19.53 3.16 20.49
CA LYS A 166 -20.55 3.23 21.55
C LYS A 166 -20.02 3.93 22.80
N ASN A 167 -18.74 3.70 23.14
CA ASN A 167 -18.09 4.19 24.36
C ASN A 167 -17.23 5.45 24.11
N ALA A 168 -17.35 6.10 22.96
CA ALA A 168 -16.53 7.23 22.60
C ALA A 168 -16.69 8.40 23.56
N SER A 169 -15.59 8.94 24.07
CA SER A 169 -15.55 10.05 25.03
C SER A 169 -15.89 11.41 24.41
N SER A 170 -15.88 11.52 23.10
CA SER A 170 -16.22 12.74 22.36
C SER A 170 -16.72 12.44 20.94
N LYS A 171 -17.39 13.44 20.34
CA LYS A 171 -17.83 13.34 18.95
C LYS A 171 -16.65 13.08 17.98
N ALA A 172 -15.53 13.75 18.18
CA ALA A 172 -14.36 13.58 17.30
C ALA A 172 -13.79 12.16 17.33
N VAL A 173 -13.76 11.51 18.53
CA VAL A 173 -13.35 10.12 18.68
C VAL A 173 -14.36 9.18 18.01
N LYS A 174 -15.66 9.45 18.19
CA LYS A 174 -16.72 8.69 17.54
C LYS A 174 -16.62 8.77 16.01
N ASP A 175 -16.50 9.97 15.46
CA ASP A 175 -16.41 10.20 14.02
C ASP A 175 -15.16 9.49 13.43
N ARG A 176 -14.02 9.53 14.13
CA ARG A 176 -12.79 8.82 13.70
C ARG A 176 -13.00 7.32 13.56
N PHE A 177 -13.57 6.66 14.57
CA PHE A 177 -13.82 5.21 14.50
C PHE A 177 -14.91 4.85 13.50
N SER A 178 -15.96 5.70 13.37
CA SER A 178 -17.01 5.50 12.38
C SER A 178 -16.46 5.61 10.95
N ASN A 179 -15.56 6.57 10.69
CA ASN A 179 -14.92 6.71 9.38
C ASN A 179 -14.04 5.51 9.06
N ALA A 180 -13.31 4.96 10.03
CA ALA A 180 -12.49 3.77 9.80
C ALA A 180 -13.32 2.58 9.30
N LEU A 181 -14.52 2.35 9.86
CA LEU A 181 -15.42 1.27 9.41
C LEU A 181 -15.87 1.37 7.95
N VAL A 182 -15.88 2.56 7.36
CA VAL A 182 -16.38 2.79 5.99
C VAL A 182 -15.29 3.10 4.98
N SER A 183 -14.06 3.34 5.42
CA SER A 183 -12.93 3.72 4.54
C SER A 183 -11.74 2.78 4.59
N HIS A 184 -11.71 1.85 5.56
CA HIS A 184 -10.58 0.94 5.76
C HIS A 184 -11.02 -0.52 5.85
N LEU A 185 -10.11 -1.42 5.52
CA LEU A 185 -10.33 -2.87 5.48
C LEU A 185 -10.31 -3.46 6.91
N SER A 186 -11.31 -4.26 7.25
CA SER A 186 -11.31 -4.98 8.51
C SER A 186 -10.34 -6.16 8.50
N PHE A 187 -10.04 -6.69 9.69
CA PHE A 187 -9.20 -7.89 9.85
C PHE A 187 -9.80 -9.08 9.13
N GLU A 188 -11.11 -9.30 9.29
CA GLU A 188 -11.85 -10.41 8.70
C GLU A 188 -11.86 -10.33 7.18
N GLN A 189 -12.04 -9.13 6.61
CA GLN A 189 -12.02 -8.92 5.16
C GLN A 189 -10.63 -9.20 4.59
N CYS A 190 -9.57 -8.74 5.27
CA CYS A 190 -8.19 -9.00 4.86
C CYS A 190 -7.88 -10.50 4.90
N ASP A 191 -8.21 -11.17 6.01
CA ASP A 191 -7.94 -12.59 6.19
C ASP A 191 -8.73 -13.43 5.19
N GLN A 192 -10.00 -13.13 4.96
CA GLN A 192 -10.81 -13.79 3.93
C GLN A 192 -10.24 -13.60 2.52
N PHE A 193 -9.71 -12.41 2.21
CA PHE A 193 -9.07 -12.17 0.91
C PHE A 193 -7.81 -13.01 0.76
N ILE A 194 -6.96 -13.08 1.80
CA ILE A 194 -5.74 -13.88 1.81
C ILE A 194 -6.07 -15.37 1.64
N GLN A 195 -7.01 -15.91 2.41
CA GLN A 195 -7.46 -17.31 2.32
C GLN A 195 -7.93 -17.67 0.90
N ASN A 196 -8.69 -16.78 0.26
CA ASN A 196 -9.23 -17.03 -1.08
C ASN A 196 -8.18 -16.91 -2.20
N ASN A 197 -7.08 -16.20 -1.98
CA ASN A 197 -6.16 -15.83 -3.04
C ASN A 197 -4.73 -16.36 -2.87
N ALA A 198 -4.21 -16.45 -1.65
CA ALA A 198 -2.83 -16.86 -1.42
C ALA A 198 -2.63 -18.35 -1.71
N LYS A 199 -1.48 -18.69 -2.30
CA LYS A 199 -0.96 -20.05 -2.38
C LYS A 199 -0.03 -20.34 -1.21
N ILE A 200 0.18 -21.60 -0.89
CA ILE A 200 1.21 -22.00 0.09
C ILE A 200 2.55 -21.45 -0.37
N GLY A 201 3.26 -20.80 0.55
CA GLY A 201 4.52 -20.12 0.28
C GLY A 201 4.40 -18.65 -0.07
N SER A 202 3.19 -18.09 -0.23
CA SER A 202 3.00 -16.65 -0.41
C SER A 202 3.50 -15.87 0.81
N GLU A 203 4.23 -14.78 0.58
CA GLU A 203 4.60 -13.83 1.63
C GLU A 203 3.45 -12.87 1.89
N ILE A 204 3.00 -12.78 3.13
CA ILE A 204 1.91 -11.90 3.57
C ILE A 204 2.50 -10.81 4.45
N MET A 205 2.24 -9.55 4.09
CA MET A 205 2.54 -8.37 4.89
C MET A 205 1.23 -7.59 5.12
N LYS A 206 0.72 -7.65 6.34
CA LYS A 206 -0.47 -6.91 6.80
C LYS A 206 -0.03 -5.54 7.27
N VAL A 207 -0.62 -4.48 6.72
CA VAL A 207 -0.15 -3.10 6.89
C VAL A 207 -1.26 -2.15 7.35
N HIS A 208 -0.90 -0.93 7.70
CA HIS A 208 -1.84 0.15 8.06
C HIS A 208 -2.74 -0.18 9.26
N LEU A 209 -2.20 -0.89 10.27
CA LEU A 209 -2.92 -1.20 11.50
C LEU A 209 -3.32 0.10 12.23
N SER A 210 -4.57 0.18 12.66
CA SER A 210 -5.06 1.29 13.49
C SER A 210 -4.33 1.33 14.83
N THR A 211 -4.00 2.52 15.30
CA THR A 211 -3.33 2.73 16.59
C THR A 211 -4.11 2.22 17.80
N ALA A 212 -5.40 1.94 17.65
CA ALA A 212 -6.23 1.32 18.67
C ALA A 212 -5.77 -0.11 19.07
N TYR A 213 -4.95 -0.75 18.21
CA TYR A 213 -4.50 -2.15 18.38
C TYR A 213 -3.00 -2.29 18.62
N ASN A 214 -2.28 -1.19 18.92
CA ASN A 214 -0.82 -1.23 19.14
C ASN A 214 -0.37 -2.16 20.29
N GLU A 215 -1.27 -2.50 21.22
CA GLU A 215 -0.98 -3.38 22.36
C GLU A 215 -1.37 -4.84 22.11
N VAL A 216 -1.98 -5.14 20.97
CA VAL A 216 -2.40 -6.50 20.61
C VAL A 216 -1.36 -7.14 19.70
N GLU A 217 -0.95 -8.36 20.06
CA GLU A 217 -0.02 -9.12 19.22
C GLU A 217 -0.73 -9.64 17.97
N HIS A 218 -0.29 -9.17 16.79
CA HIS A 218 -0.79 -9.62 15.50
C HIS A 218 0.35 -10.21 14.67
N ARG A 219 0.07 -11.32 13.97
CA ARG A 219 1.00 -11.86 12.97
C ARG A 219 0.89 -11.03 11.69
N LEU A 220 1.68 -9.95 11.62
CA LEU A 220 1.59 -8.97 10.54
C LEU A 220 2.48 -9.28 9.33
N HIS A 221 3.52 -10.11 9.49
CA HIS A 221 4.40 -10.51 8.39
C HIS A 221 4.77 -11.98 8.51
N TYR A 222 4.40 -12.80 7.51
CA TYR A 222 4.59 -14.24 7.55
C TYR A 222 4.55 -14.87 6.16
N ILE A 223 4.96 -16.14 6.08
CA ILE A 223 4.73 -16.99 4.91
C ILE A 223 3.43 -17.78 5.14
N TYR A 224 2.56 -17.79 4.14
CA TYR A 224 1.28 -18.49 4.19
C TYR A 224 1.48 -20.01 4.09
N GLU A 225 0.99 -20.74 5.07
CA GLU A 225 1.17 -22.19 5.20
C GLU A 225 -0.09 -22.98 4.77
N GLY A 226 -1.15 -22.27 4.37
CA GLY A 226 -2.47 -22.86 4.14
C GLY A 226 -3.33 -22.85 5.40
N GLU A 227 -4.56 -23.29 5.28
CA GLU A 227 -5.44 -23.57 6.42
C GLU A 227 -5.10 -24.97 6.97
N GLU A 228 -5.08 -25.11 8.33
CA GLU A 228 -5.09 -26.40 8.99
C GLU A 228 -6.49 -27.04 8.96
#